data_84258574c6d450e5c50cdd8a30807405
#
_entry.id   84258574c6d450e5c50cdd8a30807405
#
_cell.length_a   1.000
_cell.length_b   1.000
_cell.length_c   1.000
_cell.angle_alpha   90.00
_cell.angle_beta   90.00
_cell.angle_gamma   90.00
#
_symmetry.space_group_name_H-M   'P 1'
#
loop_
_entity.id
_entity.type
_entity.pdbx_description
1 polymer ?
#
loop_
_entity_poly.entity_id
_entity_poly.type
_entity_poly.pdbx_seq_one_letter_code
_entity_poly.pdbx_strand_id
1 'polypeptide(L)'
;MKNLLKKKRVIIPVILISLLIAYWIIGKIQYRMNVMDVEEYEPISTLVVPKHELKRAKFPFIDVHNHQWTMPVQDLDKLIKEMDSLNMGVMVNLSGFRGKYLDWSLDNVNENYPNRFILFLNINFENLDDEGWPNETLSMMEEAVKQGVRGL
;
A
#
# COMPACT_ATOMS: atom_id res chain seq x y z
N MET A 1 -49.63 48.93 -12.86
CA MET A 1 -48.85 48.23 -13.87
C MET A 1 -47.33 48.24 -13.59
N LYS A 2 -46.69 49.35 -13.25
CA LYS A 2 -45.24 49.43 -12.95
C LYS A 2 -44.76 48.52 -11.79
N ASN A 3 -45.52 48.28 -10.76
CA ASN A 3 -45.15 47.44 -9.60
C ASN A 3 -45.17 45.93 -9.92
N LEU A 4 -46.03 45.47 -10.82
CA LEU A 4 -46.08 44.07 -11.25
C LEU A 4 -44.85 43.72 -12.13
N LEU A 5 -44.41 44.65 -12.95
CA LEU A 5 -43.22 44.45 -13.78
C LEU A 5 -41.91 44.43 -12.98
N LYS A 6 -41.84 45.23 -11.89
CA LYS A 6 -40.69 45.19 -10.96
C LYS A 6 -40.64 43.86 -10.19
N LYS A 7 -41.76 43.32 -9.72
CA LYS A 7 -41.84 42.02 -9.06
C LYS A 7 -41.41 40.88 -10.00
N LYS A 8 -41.87 40.89 -11.26
CA LYS A 8 -41.46 39.86 -12.26
C LYS A 8 -39.98 39.89 -12.55
N ARG A 9 -39.33 41.06 -12.59
CA ARG A 9 -37.87 41.19 -12.81
C ARG A 9 -37.01 40.56 -11.73
N VAL A 10 -37.51 40.41 -10.52
CA VAL A 10 -36.80 39.75 -9.40
C VAL A 10 -37.21 38.26 -9.28
N ILE A 11 -38.46 37.95 -9.45
CA ILE A 11 -38.97 36.58 -9.28
C ILE A 11 -38.43 35.65 -10.33
N ILE A 12 -38.37 36.06 -11.60
CA ILE A 12 -37.88 35.22 -12.70
C ILE A 12 -36.43 34.76 -12.47
N PRO A 13 -35.45 35.64 -12.20
CA PRO A 13 -34.07 35.19 -11.93
C PRO A 13 -33.96 34.33 -10.68
N VAL A 14 -34.74 34.57 -9.64
CA VAL A 14 -34.75 33.73 -8.42
C VAL A 14 -35.22 32.30 -8.76
N ILE A 15 -36.31 32.18 -9.55
CA ILE A 15 -36.78 30.86 -9.99
C ILE A 15 -35.71 30.14 -10.84
N LEU A 16 -35.08 30.85 -11.77
CA LEU A 16 -34.03 30.26 -12.61
C LEU A 16 -32.83 29.77 -11.80
N ILE A 17 -32.40 30.58 -10.83
CA ILE A 17 -31.29 30.19 -9.92
C ILE A 17 -31.71 28.97 -9.08
N SER A 18 -32.93 28.93 -8.55
CA SER A 18 -33.44 27.79 -7.80
C SER A 18 -33.48 26.50 -8.64
N LEU A 19 -33.90 26.61 -9.90
CA LEU A 19 -33.89 25.47 -10.82
C LEU A 19 -32.49 24.99 -11.17
N LEU A 20 -31.51 25.88 -11.33
CA LEU A 20 -30.12 25.52 -11.56
C LEU A 20 -29.53 24.83 -10.33
N ILE A 21 -29.80 25.32 -9.14
CA ILE A 21 -29.36 24.68 -7.88
C ILE A 21 -30.00 23.30 -7.75
N ALA A 22 -31.30 23.18 -8.00
CA ALA A 22 -31.99 21.89 -7.93
C ALA A 22 -31.41 20.89 -8.96
N TYR A 23 -31.16 21.32 -10.19
CA TYR A 23 -30.53 20.50 -11.21
C TYR A 23 -29.12 20.01 -10.77
N TRP A 24 -28.34 20.92 -10.20
CA TRP A 24 -27.00 20.57 -9.70
C TRP A 24 -27.05 19.57 -8.53
N ILE A 25 -27.99 19.75 -7.58
CA ILE A 25 -28.20 18.84 -6.45
C ILE A 25 -28.64 17.45 -6.96
N ILE A 26 -29.61 17.41 -7.87
CA ILE A 26 -30.11 16.15 -8.45
C ILE A 26 -28.97 15.43 -9.17
N GLY A 27 -28.15 16.15 -9.96
CA GLY A 27 -26.99 15.59 -10.64
C GLY A 27 -25.98 14.98 -9.65
N LYS A 28 -25.71 15.65 -8.52
CA LYS A 28 -24.84 15.11 -7.46
C LYS A 28 -25.41 13.87 -6.78
N ILE A 29 -26.73 13.86 -6.54
CA ILE A 29 -27.42 12.71 -5.95
C ILE A 29 -27.38 11.51 -6.90
N GLN A 30 -27.69 11.70 -8.17
CA GLN A 30 -27.62 10.65 -9.18
C GLN A 30 -26.21 10.11 -9.36
N TYR A 31 -25.19 10.98 -9.35
CA TYR A 31 -23.81 10.55 -9.39
C TYR A 31 -23.47 9.64 -8.20
N ARG A 32 -23.81 10.03 -6.97
CA ARG A 32 -23.60 9.20 -5.77
C ARG A 32 -24.35 7.88 -5.81
N MET A 33 -25.56 7.86 -6.34
CA MET A 33 -26.35 6.63 -6.45
C MET A 33 -25.80 5.64 -7.51
N ASN A 34 -25.05 6.14 -8.50
CA ASN A 34 -24.49 5.31 -9.58
C ASN A 34 -23.01 4.95 -9.37
N VAL A 35 -22.35 5.52 -8.36
CA VAL A 35 -20.97 5.18 -7.99
C VAL A 35 -21.04 4.22 -6.81
N MET A 36 -20.62 2.99 -7.05
CA MET A 36 -20.41 2.03 -5.97
C MET A 36 -19.17 2.46 -5.20
N ASP A 37 -19.32 2.70 -3.90
CA ASP A 37 -18.19 2.94 -3.03
C ASP A 37 -17.45 1.61 -2.81
N VAL A 38 -16.12 1.64 -3.00
CA VAL A 38 -15.28 0.45 -2.84
C VAL A 38 -15.35 -0.06 -1.40
N GLU A 39 -15.48 0.85 -0.43
CA GLU A 39 -15.59 0.50 0.99
C GLU A 39 -16.96 -0.11 1.36
N GLU A 40 -18.00 0.19 0.58
CA GLU A 40 -19.35 -0.36 0.77
C GLU A 40 -19.62 -1.60 -0.10
N TYR A 41 -18.63 -2.00 -0.92
CA TYR A 41 -18.76 -3.14 -1.81
C TYR A 41 -18.63 -4.45 -1.05
N GLU A 42 -19.75 -5.05 -0.69
CA GLU A 42 -19.84 -6.38 -0.06
C GLU A 42 -20.43 -7.41 -1.05
N PRO A 43 -19.64 -7.97 -1.96
CA PRO A 43 -20.14 -8.96 -2.90
C PRO A 43 -20.54 -10.25 -2.18
N ILE A 44 -21.73 -10.73 -2.48
CA ILE A 44 -22.14 -12.06 -2.02
C ILE A 44 -21.38 -13.11 -2.84
N SER A 45 -20.52 -13.89 -2.18
CA SER A 45 -19.83 -15.00 -2.83
C SER A 45 -20.83 -16.04 -3.31
N THR A 46 -20.77 -16.36 -4.61
CA THR A 46 -21.51 -17.48 -5.20
C THR A 46 -20.76 -18.81 -5.09
N LEU A 47 -19.51 -18.76 -4.62
CA LEU A 47 -18.70 -19.96 -4.42
C LEU A 47 -19.16 -20.71 -3.16
N VAL A 48 -19.71 -21.91 -3.35
CA VAL A 48 -20.09 -22.81 -2.26
C VAL A 48 -18.98 -23.84 -2.09
N VAL A 49 -18.12 -23.61 -1.11
CA VAL A 49 -17.05 -24.55 -0.74
C VAL A 49 -17.17 -24.91 0.75
N PRO A 50 -16.76 -26.11 1.16
CA PRO A 50 -16.65 -26.42 2.58
C PRO A 50 -15.75 -25.42 3.28
N LYS A 51 -16.23 -24.85 4.39
CA LYS A 51 -15.44 -23.89 5.18
C LYS A 51 -14.38 -24.66 5.96
N HIS A 52 -13.12 -24.40 5.67
CA HIS A 52 -11.99 -24.95 6.40
C HIS A 52 -11.31 -23.85 7.21
N GLU A 53 -11.17 -24.07 8.50
CA GLU A 53 -10.37 -23.19 9.35
C GLU A 53 -8.90 -23.60 9.25
N LEU A 54 -8.17 -22.98 8.34
CA LEU A 54 -6.73 -23.17 8.21
C LEU A 54 -6.01 -22.29 9.23
N LYS A 55 -5.40 -22.91 10.22
CA LYS A 55 -4.60 -22.21 11.25
C LYS A 55 -3.10 -22.27 11.00
N ARG A 56 -2.66 -23.26 10.22
CA ARG A 56 -1.25 -23.53 9.96
C ARG A 56 -1.12 -24.23 8.60
N ALA A 57 -0.11 -23.85 7.84
CA ALA A 57 0.21 -24.54 6.59
C ALA A 57 0.70 -25.98 6.87
N LYS A 58 0.29 -26.93 6.03
CA LYS A 58 0.71 -28.33 6.13
C LYS A 58 2.21 -28.50 5.88
N PHE A 59 2.74 -27.75 4.93
CA PHE A 59 4.16 -27.75 4.57
C PHE A 59 4.77 -26.38 4.87
N PRO A 60 6.08 -26.31 5.17
CA PRO A 60 6.76 -25.03 5.26
C PRO A 60 6.59 -24.23 3.98
N PHE A 61 6.38 -22.92 4.10
CA PHE A 61 6.25 -22.01 2.98
C PHE A 61 7.14 -20.78 3.14
N ILE A 62 7.34 -20.08 2.04
CA ILE A 62 8.07 -18.82 1.97
C ILE A 62 7.06 -17.72 1.66
N ASP A 63 7.04 -16.68 2.47
CA ASP A 63 6.36 -15.43 2.12
C ASP A 63 7.30 -14.61 1.25
N VAL A 64 6.97 -14.51 -0.03
CA VAL A 64 7.82 -13.83 -1.02
C VAL A 64 7.53 -12.35 -1.16
N HIS A 65 6.54 -11.81 -0.45
CA HIS A 65 6.16 -10.40 -0.54
C HIS A 65 5.67 -9.88 0.82
N ASN A 66 6.60 -9.40 1.60
CA ASN A 66 6.31 -8.82 2.91
C ASN A 66 6.98 -7.46 3.09
N HIS A 67 6.47 -6.66 4.00
CA HIS A 67 6.97 -5.33 4.31
C HIS A 67 7.17 -5.17 5.81
N GLN A 68 8.41 -5.27 6.28
CA GLN A 68 8.80 -5.07 7.67
C GLN A 68 9.58 -3.75 7.79
N TRP A 69 8.87 -2.64 7.89
CA TRP A 69 9.43 -1.30 7.95
C TRP A 69 10.27 -1.03 9.20
N THR A 70 10.05 -1.78 10.26
CA THR A 70 10.76 -1.64 11.53
C THR A 70 11.92 -2.62 11.69
N MET A 71 12.26 -3.38 10.65
CA MET A 71 13.30 -4.42 10.66
C MET A 71 14.61 -4.00 11.34
N PRO A 72 15.12 -2.76 11.18
CA PRO A 72 16.36 -2.33 11.85
C PRO A 72 16.34 -2.43 13.37
N VAL A 73 15.15 -2.34 13.98
CA VAL A 73 14.98 -2.29 15.46
C VAL A 73 13.87 -3.22 15.96
N GLN A 74 13.37 -4.08 15.08
CA GLN A 74 12.24 -4.96 15.40
C GLN A 74 12.67 -6.07 16.35
N ASP A 75 11.77 -6.40 17.29
CA ASP A 75 11.87 -7.63 18.08
C ASP A 75 11.57 -8.84 17.16
N LEU A 76 12.63 -9.48 16.70
CA LEU A 76 12.53 -10.63 15.79
C LEU A 76 12.02 -11.89 16.50
N ASP A 77 12.19 -12.03 17.80
CA ASP A 77 11.69 -13.19 18.57
C ASP A 77 10.18 -13.31 18.48
N LYS A 78 9.48 -12.16 18.55
CA LYS A 78 8.03 -12.14 18.40
C LYS A 78 7.60 -12.51 16.98
N LEU A 79 8.26 -11.93 15.97
CA LEU A 79 7.96 -12.21 14.57
C LEU A 79 8.21 -13.68 14.23
N ILE A 80 9.31 -14.27 14.70
CA ILE A 80 9.63 -15.68 14.50
C ILE A 80 8.58 -16.59 15.13
N LYS A 81 8.09 -16.29 16.33
CA LYS A 81 7.00 -17.07 16.95
C LYS A 81 5.73 -17.06 16.09
N GLU A 82 5.40 -15.93 15.49
CA GLU A 82 4.27 -15.82 14.58
C GLU A 82 4.52 -16.63 13.30
N MET A 83 5.69 -16.51 12.68
CA MET A 83 6.10 -17.30 11.52
C MET A 83 6.04 -18.81 11.80
N ASP A 84 6.57 -19.24 12.93
CA ASP A 84 6.57 -20.64 13.34
C ASP A 84 5.15 -21.16 13.58
N SER A 85 4.27 -20.36 14.14
CA SER A 85 2.85 -20.74 14.32
C SER A 85 2.14 -21.05 13.01
N LEU A 86 2.50 -20.35 11.94
CA LEU A 86 1.95 -20.51 10.60
C LEU A 86 2.66 -21.59 9.77
N ASN A 87 3.79 -22.10 10.20
CA ASN A 87 4.74 -22.92 9.45
C ASN A 87 5.44 -22.15 8.30
N MET A 88 5.67 -20.86 8.50
CA MET A 88 6.43 -20.02 7.58
C MET A 88 7.93 -20.25 7.80
N GLY A 89 8.64 -20.74 6.79
CA GLY A 89 10.07 -21.01 6.87
C GLY A 89 10.91 -19.75 6.70
N VAL A 90 10.60 -18.96 5.69
CA VAL A 90 11.36 -17.77 5.30
C VAL A 90 10.39 -16.63 4.94
N MET A 91 10.78 -15.41 5.27
CA MET A 91 10.11 -14.19 4.88
C MET A 91 11.02 -13.32 4.01
N VAL A 92 10.52 -12.89 2.85
CA VAL A 92 11.20 -11.91 1.99
C VAL A 92 10.69 -10.51 2.34
N ASN A 93 11.56 -9.67 2.88
CA ASN A 93 11.23 -8.29 3.20
C ASN A 93 11.58 -7.37 2.02
N LEU A 94 10.55 -6.87 1.34
CA LEU A 94 10.66 -5.93 0.22
C LEU A 94 10.74 -4.46 0.66
N SER A 95 10.65 -4.18 1.96
CA SER A 95 10.83 -2.82 2.49
C SER A 95 12.27 -2.32 2.40
N GLY A 96 13.13 -3.18 1.98
CA GLY A 96 14.48 -3.01 1.44
C GLY A 96 15.37 -2.05 2.18
N PHE A 97 15.05 -0.81 2.28
CA PHE A 97 15.97 0.20 2.75
C PHE A 97 17.22 0.34 1.87
N ARG A 98 18.08 1.29 2.22
CA ARG A 98 19.41 1.54 1.66
C ARG A 98 20.28 2.21 2.71
N GLY A 99 21.59 2.17 2.53
CA GLY A 99 22.55 2.76 3.45
C GLY A 99 22.37 2.23 4.87
N LYS A 100 22.55 3.05 5.87
CA LYS A 100 22.55 2.66 7.28
C LYS A 100 21.31 1.87 7.75
N TYR A 101 20.14 2.15 7.19
CA TYR A 101 18.93 1.40 7.56
C TYR A 101 18.98 -0.05 7.04
N LEU A 102 19.55 -0.24 5.85
CA LEU A 102 19.81 -1.58 5.32
C LEU A 102 20.86 -2.30 6.17
N ASP A 103 21.99 -1.62 6.51
CA ASP A 103 23.04 -2.19 7.34
C ASP A 103 22.46 -2.65 8.69
N TRP A 104 21.72 -1.82 9.39
CA TRP A 104 21.09 -2.17 10.67
C TRP A 104 20.06 -3.31 10.55
N SER A 105 19.34 -3.37 9.42
CA SER A 105 18.40 -4.47 9.17
C SER A 105 19.15 -5.79 8.97
N LEU A 106 20.24 -5.77 8.20
CA LEU A 106 21.09 -6.92 7.98
C LEU A 106 21.76 -7.39 9.27
N ASP A 107 22.29 -6.47 10.08
CA ASP A 107 22.87 -6.78 11.38
C ASP A 107 21.85 -7.49 12.27
N ASN A 108 20.66 -6.89 12.47
CA ASN A 108 19.62 -7.47 13.31
C ASN A 108 19.20 -8.88 12.85
N VAL A 109 19.05 -9.06 11.53
CA VAL A 109 18.67 -10.36 10.95
C VAL A 109 19.78 -11.38 11.08
N ASN A 110 21.02 -11.03 10.70
CA ASN A 110 22.15 -11.95 10.65
C ASN A 110 22.61 -12.38 12.05
N GLU A 111 22.55 -11.49 13.04
CA GLU A 111 22.90 -11.80 14.42
C GLU A 111 21.89 -12.75 15.08
N ASN A 112 20.62 -12.61 14.76
CA ASN A 112 19.55 -13.33 15.46
C ASN A 112 18.98 -14.51 14.66
N TYR A 113 18.70 -14.32 13.36
CA TYR A 113 17.95 -15.28 12.55
C TYR A 113 18.42 -15.34 11.09
N PRO A 114 19.67 -15.70 10.79
CA PRO A 114 20.32 -15.56 9.47
C PRO A 114 19.65 -16.34 8.34
N ASN A 115 18.84 -17.34 8.66
CA ASN A 115 18.19 -18.21 7.67
C ASN A 115 16.67 -18.03 7.57
N ARG A 116 16.15 -17.01 8.24
CA ARG A 116 14.70 -16.82 8.32
C ARG A 116 14.21 -15.63 7.51
N PHE A 117 15.10 -14.75 7.10
CA PHE A 117 14.77 -13.54 6.35
C PHE A 117 15.64 -13.38 5.12
N ILE A 118 15.04 -12.83 4.07
CA ILE A 118 15.73 -12.35 2.88
C ILE A 118 15.38 -10.88 2.74
N LEU A 119 16.39 -10.02 2.64
CA LEU A 119 16.20 -8.59 2.48
C LEU A 119 16.43 -8.17 1.03
N PHE A 120 15.57 -7.30 0.53
CA PHE A 120 15.70 -6.66 -0.77
C PHE A 120 16.14 -5.21 -0.59
N LEU A 121 16.87 -4.69 -1.55
CA LEU A 121 17.34 -3.31 -1.61
C LEU A 121 16.27 -2.42 -2.25
N ASN A 122 16.14 -1.18 -1.80
CA ASN A 122 15.40 -0.15 -2.53
C ASN A 122 16.36 0.84 -3.20
N ILE A 123 16.19 1.03 -4.50
CA ILE A 123 16.94 2.03 -5.28
C ILE A 123 16.41 3.44 -4.96
N ASN A 124 17.32 4.40 -4.90
CA ASN A 124 16.97 5.81 -4.87
C ASN A 124 16.84 6.34 -6.29
N PHE A 125 15.65 6.76 -6.67
CA PHE A 125 15.38 7.37 -7.97
C PHE A 125 15.46 8.91 -7.94
N GLU A 126 15.85 9.52 -6.82
CA GLU A 126 16.19 10.94 -6.79
C GLU A 126 17.42 11.15 -7.69
N ASN A 127 17.40 12.22 -8.46
CA ASN A 127 18.46 12.60 -9.39
C ASN A 127 18.74 11.55 -10.49
N LEU A 128 17.70 10.80 -10.91
CA LEU A 128 17.80 9.77 -11.96
C LEU A 128 18.45 10.29 -13.26
N ASP A 129 18.25 11.58 -13.56
CA ASP A 129 18.76 12.23 -14.77
C ASP A 129 20.22 12.74 -14.62
N ASP A 130 20.82 12.62 -13.45
CA ASP A 130 22.22 13.03 -13.23
C ASP A 130 23.17 12.01 -13.90
N GLU A 131 24.20 12.51 -14.55
CA GLU A 131 25.19 11.71 -15.28
C GLU A 131 25.88 10.66 -14.38
N GLY A 132 26.07 10.95 -13.09
CA GLY A 132 26.68 10.05 -12.10
C GLY A 132 25.76 8.96 -11.57
N TRP A 133 24.44 9.16 -11.65
CA TRP A 133 23.45 8.28 -11.01
C TRP A 133 23.57 6.78 -11.37
N PRO A 134 23.82 6.39 -12.64
CA PRO A 134 23.91 4.96 -12.97
C PRO A 134 25.08 4.27 -12.28
N ASN A 135 26.24 4.93 -12.22
CA ASN A 135 27.44 4.36 -11.61
C ASN A 135 27.33 4.29 -10.08
N GLU A 136 26.77 5.32 -9.46
CA GLU A 136 26.53 5.35 -8.02
C GLU A 136 25.53 4.28 -7.61
N THR A 137 24.44 4.13 -8.37
CA THR A 137 23.43 3.10 -8.13
C THR A 137 24.01 1.69 -8.28
N LEU A 138 24.80 1.45 -9.34
CA LEU A 138 25.45 0.16 -9.54
C LEU A 138 26.42 -0.16 -8.39
N SER A 139 27.24 0.78 -7.96
CA SER A 139 28.16 0.59 -6.83
C SER A 139 27.40 0.29 -5.53
N MET A 140 26.28 0.97 -5.28
CA MET A 140 25.44 0.69 -4.13
C MET A 140 24.82 -0.71 -4.19
N MET A 141 24.36 -1.15 -5.37
CA MET A 141 23.81 -2.50 -5.57
C MET A 141 24.86 -3.58 -5.33
N GLU A 142 26.08 -3.40 -5.89
CA GLU A 142 27.19 -4.34 -5.68
C GLU A 142 27.56 -4.48 -4.21
N GLU A 143 27.59 -3.37 -3.47
CA GLU A 143 27.89 -3.38 -2.04
C GLU A 143 26.79 -4.09 -1.26
N ALA A 144 25.51 -3.78 -1.54
CA ALA A 144 24.38 -4.44 -0.88
C ALA A 144 24.37 -5.97 -1.12
N VAL A 145 24.71 -6.42 -2.32
CA VAL A 145 24.83 -7.87 -2.62
C VAL A 145 25.96 -8.53 -1.84
N LYS A 146 27.11 -7.86 -1.68
CA LYS A 146 28.20 -8.34 -0.83
C LYS A 146 27.80 -8.47 0.63
N GLN A 147 26.96 -7.56 1.12
CA GLN A 147 26.43 -7.58 2.48
C GLN A 147 25.35 -8.65 2.70
N GLY A 148 24.79 -9.24 1.66
CA GLY A 148 23.84 -10.35 1.77
C GLY A 148 22.44 -10.08 1.24
N VAL A 149 22.19 -8.93 0.64
CA VAL A 149 20.94 -8.63 -0.06
C VAL A 149 20.76 -9.57 -1.26
N ARG A 150 19.52 -9.96 -1.57
CA ARG A 150 19.22 -10.96 -2.61
C ARG A 150 18.30 -10.46 -3.74
N GLY A 151 17.85 -9.21 -3.70
CA GLY A 151 16.99 -8.65 -4.74
C GLY A 151 16.70 -7.17 -4.55
N LEU A 152 15.87 -6.64 -5.47
CA LEU A 152 15.40 -5.25 -5.53
C LEU A 152 13.89 -5.20 -5.44
#